data_c7f10109bf5edeb90988a34cf0cdf5f0
#
_entry.id   c7f10109bf5edeb90988a34cf0cdf5f0
#
_cell.length_a   1.000
_cell.length_b   1.000
_cell.length_c   1.000
_cell.angle_alpha   90.00
_cell.angle_beta   90.00
_cell.angle_gamma   90.00
#
_symmetry.space_group_name_H-M   'P 1'
#
loop_
_entity.id
_entity.type
_entity.pdbx_description
1 polymer ?
#
loop_
_entity_poly.entity_id
_entity_poly.type
_entity_poly.pdbx_seq_one_letter_code
_entity_poly.pdbx_strand_id
1 'polypeptide(L)'
;ARARQIRYYRECATAAFPGDPATAPPSYRYFIEIVDRLQKVRPQDLTENSVLLGTPAHIADTLKKVEAAGFDEVILYVNVGLKPHTQVKDEMARFAAEVAPAFDRI
;
A
#
# COMPACT_ATOMS: atom_id res chain seq x y z
N ALA A 1 9.41 7.88 -1.20
CA ALA A 1 8.35 6.90 -0.94
C ALA A 1 7.82 6.26 -2.21
N ARG A 2 7.34 7.04 -3.22
CA ARG A 2 6.77 6.49 -4.47
C ARG A 2 7.72 5.59 -5.24
N ALA A 3 9.01 5.96 -5.37
CA ALA A 3 10.00 5.14 -6.05
C ALA A 3 10.17 3.76 -5.39
N ARG A 4 10.12 3.71 -4.06
CA ARG A 4 10.20 2.46 -3.30
C ARG A 4 8.96 1.59 -3.50
N GLN A 5 7.77 2.19 -3.56
CA GLN A 5 6.52 1.49 -3.84
C GLN A 5 6.52 0.86 -5.24
N ILE A 6 6.99 1.61 -6.25
CA ILE A 6 7.14 1.12 -7.62
C ILE A 6 8.12 -0.05 -7.67
N ARG A 7 9.26 0.07 -6.99
CA ARG A 7 10.24 -1.00 -6.90
C ARG A 7 9.67 -2.26 -6.26
N TYR A 8 8.91 -2.10 -5.18
CA TYR A 8 8.22 -3.22 -4.54
C TYR A 8 7.31 -3.96 -5.52
N TYR A 9 6.47 -3.24 -6.26
CA TYR A 9 5.58 -3.85 -7.24
C TYR A 9 6.33 -4.59 -8.33
N ARG A 10 7.39 -4.01 -8.86
CA ARG A 10 8.14 -4.59 -9.98
C ARG A 10 9.05 -5.75 -9.59
N GLU A 11 9.70 -5.68 -8.46
CA GLU A 11 10.75 -6.62 -8.06
C GLU A 11 10.27 -7.65 -7.04
N CYS A 12 9.44 -7.26 -6.08
CA CYS A 12 9.03 -8.12 -4.99
C CYS A 12 7.68 -8.79 -5.26
N ALA A 13 6.65 -8.02 -5.60
CA ALA A 13 5.32 -8.57 -5.77
C ALA A 13 5.21 -9.44 -7.02
N THR A 14 5.89 -9.10 -8.10
CA THR A 14 5.86 -9.87 -9.34
C THR A 14 6.48 -11.25 -9.20
N ALA A 15 7.49 -11.40 -8.35
CA ALA A 15 8.15 -12.69 -8.10
C ALA A 15 7.26 -13.68 -7.32
N ALA A 16 6.22 -13.19 -6.65
CA ALA A 16 5.32 -14.02 -5.86
C ALA A 16 4.35 -14.87 -6.70
N PHE A 17 4.10 -14.48 -7.96
CA PHE A 17 3.12 -15.13 -8.83
C PHE A 17 3.72 -15.53 -10.19
N PRO A 18 4.66 -16.51 -10.21
CA PRO A 18 5.25 -16.98 -11.45
C PRO A 18 4.25 -17.85 -12.24
N GLY A 19 4.44 -17.89 -13.54
CA GLY A 19 3.70 -18.82 -14.42
C GLY A 19 3.21 -18.17 -15.72
N ASP A 20 2.57 -19.01 -16.55
CA ASP A 20 1.99 -18.61 -17.82
C ASP A 20 0.47 -18.45 -17.67
N PRO A 21 -0.10 -17.25 -17.96
CA PRO A 21 -1.54 -17.04 -17.89
C PRO A 21 -2.36 -18.02 -18.76
N ALA A 22 -1.80 -18.45 -19.90
CA ALA A 22 -2.48 -19.35 -20.83
C ALA A 22 -2.70 -20.75 -20.26
N THR A 23 -1.82 -21.22 -19.41
CA THR A 23 -1.86 -22.58 -18.83
C THR A 23 -2.30 -22.62 -17.37
N ALA A 24 -2.40 -21.46 -16.72
CA ALA A 24 -2.78 -21.36 -15.32
C ALA A 24 -4.26 -21.70 -15.09
N PRO A 25 -4.61 -22.32 -13.95
CA PRO A 25 -6.00 -22.47 -13.55
C PRO A 25 -6.73 -21.12 -13.48
N PRO A 26 -8.05 -21.05 -13.79
CA PRO A 26 -8.79 -19.78 -13.76
C PRO A 26 -8.68 -19.02 -12.44
N SER A 27 -8.66 -19.72 -11.32
CA SER A 27 -8.53 -19.15 -9.98
C SER A 27 -7.18 -18.49 -9.70
N TYR A 28 -6.13 -18.92 -10.41
CA TYR A 28 -4.77 -18.39 -10.28
C TYR A 28 -4.38 -17.41 -11.38
N ARG A 29 -5.03 -17.50 -12.55
CA ARG A 29 -4.73 -16.66 -13.72
C ARG A 29 -4.79 -15.17 -13.40
N TYR A 30 -5.76 -14.74 -12.60
CA TYR A 30 -5.90 -13.35 -12.17
C TYR A 30 -4.64 -12.80 -11.51
N PHE A 31 -3.99 -13.58 -10.66
CA PHE A 31 -2.76 -13.15 -9.98
C PHE A 31 -1.58 -13.02 -10.94
N ILE A 32 -1.50 -13.89 -11.93
CA ILE A 32 -0.44 -13.81 -12.97
C ILE A 32 -0.67 -12.58 -13.86
N GLU A 33 -1.90 -12.30 -14.25
CA GLU A 33 -2.26 -11.13 -15.05
C GLU A 33 -2.01 -9.82 -14.31
N ILE A 34 -2.22 -9.80 -12.99
CA ILE A 34 -1.94 -8.62 -12.15
C ILE A 34 -0.44 -8.28 -12.12
N VAL A 35 0.43 -9.28 -12.22
CA VAL A 35 1.89 -9.08 -12.29
C VAL A 35 2.25 -8.18 -13.47
N ASP A 36 1.68 -8.41 -14.64
CA ASP A 36 1.92 -7.58 -15.82
C ASP A 36 1.50 -6.12 -15.60
N ARG A 37 0.37 -5.90 -14.92
CA ARG A 37 -0.09 -4.56 -14.54
C ARG A 37 0.84 -3.89 -13.54
N LEU A 38 1.31 -4.62 -12.55
CA LEU A 38 2.22 -4.10 -11.52
C LEU A 38 3.57 -3.67 -12.10
N GLN A 39 4.06 -4.37 -13.13
CA GLN A 39 5.28 -3.98 -13.82
C GLN A 39 5.16 -2.67 -14.60
N LYS A 40 3.95 -2.31 -15.02
CA LYS A 40 3.65 -1.10 -15.78
C LYS A 40 3.30 0.12 -14.92
N VAL A 41 3.22 -0.04 -13.61
CA VAL A 41 2.88 1.07 -12.70
C VAL A 41 3.93 2.17 -12.75
N ARG A 42 3.47 3.40 -12.89
CA ARG A 42 4.28 4.62 -12.94
C ARG A 42 4.07 5.44 -11.67
N PRO A 43 5.01 6.34 -11.31
CA PRO A 43 4.84 7.20 -10.12
C PRO A 43 3.53 7.98 -10.09
N GLN A 44 3.06 8.46 -11.25
CA GLN A 44 1.79 9.20 -11.35
C GLN A 44 0.55 8.34 -11.17
N ASP A 45 0.66 7.02 -11.26
CA ASP A 45 -0.46 6.10 -11.02
C ASP A 45 -0.70 5.86 -9.53
N LEU A 46 0.25 6.26 -8.67
CA LEU A 46 0.15 6.18 -7.22
C LEU A 46 -0.63 7.39 -6.68
N THR A 47 -1.93 7.23 -6.55
CA THR A 47 -2.84 8.24 -6.02
C THR A 47 -3.28 7.90 -4.60
N GLU A 48 -4.03 8.81 -3.96
CA GLU A 48 -4.63 8.57 -2.64
C GLU A 48 -5.60 7.37 -2.61
N ASN A 49 -6.09 6.94 -3.78
CA ASN A 49 -6.98 5.77 -3.89
C ASN A 49 -6.23 4.43 -3.92
N SER A 50 -4.91 4.44 -4.10
CA SER A 50 -4.11 3.23 -4.22
C SER A 50 -3.10 3.05 -3.10
N VAL A 51 -2.57 4.13 -2.54
CA VAL A 51 -1.54 4.09 -1.50
C VAL A 51 -1.73 5.23 -0.49
N LEU A 52 -1.35 4.98 0.75
CA LEU A 52 -1.40 5.96 1.82
C LEU A 52 -0.01 6.58 2.02
N LEU A 53 0.30 7.60 1.23
CA LEU A 53 1.58 8.31 1.22
C LEU A 53 1.36 9.81 1.35
N GLY A 54 2.14 10.46 2.21
CA GLY A 54 2.08 11.91 2.37
C GLY A 54 2.45 12.39 3.76
N THR A 55 2.09 13.64 4.03
CA THR A 55 2.23 14.23 5.37
C THR A 55 1.22 13.60 6.34
N PRO A 56 1.44 13.71 7.66
CA PRO A 56 0.47 13.25 8.66
C PRO A 56 -0.93 13.83 8.45
N ALA A 57 -1.03 15.11 8.10
CA ALA A 57 -2.31 15.77 7.81
C ALA A 57 -3.00 15.15 6.59
N HIS A 58 -2.28 14.91 5.51
CA HIS A 58 -2.83 14.28 4.31
C HIS A 58 -3.29 12.84 4.58
N ILE A 59 -2.52 12.08 5.34
CA ILE A 59 -2.88 10.73 5.74
C ILE A 59 -4.14 10.73 6.61
N ALA A 60 -4.24 11.63 7.58
CA ALA A 60 -5.43 11.77 8.40
C ALA A 60 -6.66 12.12 7.57
N ASP A 61 -6.54 13.06 6.63
CA ASP A 61 -7.64 13.45 5.75
C ASP A 61 -8.11 12.29 4.86
N THR A 62 -7.18 11.51 4.34
CA THR A 62 -7.48 10.32 3.53
C THR A 62 -8.22 9.27 4.36
N LEU A 63 -7.76 9.00 5.57
CA LEU A 63 -8.41 8.04 6.49
C LEU A 63 -9.78 8.54 6.96
N LYS A 64 -9.99 9.85 7.09
CA LYS A 64 -11.33 10.42 7.36
C LYS A 64 -12.32 10.11 6.24
N LYS A 65 -11.89 10.10 5.00
CA LYS A 65 -12.72 9.70 3.86
C LYS A 65 -13.10 8.22 3.94
N VAL A 66 -12.16 7.37 4.38
CA VAL A 66 -12.42 5.93 4.61
C VAL A 66 -13.45 5.75 5.73
N GLU A 67 -13.29 6.47 6.85
CA GLU A 67 -14.26 6.46 7.95
C GLU A 67 -15.65 6.91 7.47
N ALA A 68 -15.72 7.99 6.71
CA ALA A 68 -16.97 8.51 6.16
C ALA A 68 -17.67 7.54 5.19
N ALA A 69 -16.89 6.67 4.54
CA ALA A 69 -17.43 5.60 3.69
C ALA A 69 -18.00 4.41 4.47
N GLY A 70 -17.90 4.41 5.81
CA GLY A 70 -18.51 3.41 6.68
C GLY A 70 -17.57 2.31 7.16
N PHE A 71 -16.26 2.46 7.01
CA PHE A 71 -15.29 1.50 7.54
C PHE A 71 -14.93 1.86 8.98
N ASP A 72 -14.96 0.86 9.85
CA ASP A 72 -14.65 0.99 11.29
C ASP A 72 -13.21 0.62 11.61
N GLU A 73 -12.55 -0.13 10.75
CA GLU A 73 -11.21 -0.64 10.97
C GLU A 73 -10.37 -0.59 9.69
N VAL A 74 -9.09 -0.26 9.83
CA VAL A 74 -8.12 -0.23 8.74
C VAL A 74 -6.88 -1.00 9.14
N ILE A 75 -6.43 -1.91 8.30
CA ILE A 75 -5.17 -2.62 8.47
C ILE A 75 -4.09 -1.90 7.67
N LEU A 76 -3.01 -1.49 8.34
CA LEU A 76 -1.90 -0.77 7.71
C LEU A 76 -0.76 -1.72 7.39
N TYR A 77 -0.37 -1.76 6.13
CA TYR A 77 0.83 -2.45 5.68
C TYR A 77 1.99 -1.45 5.58
N VAL A 78 2.85 -1.43 6.59
CA VAL A 78 3.88 -0.39 6.74
C VAL A 78 5.19 -0.76 6.04
N ASN A 79 5.59 -2.03 6.06
CA ASN A 79 6.88 -2.45 5.53
C ASN A 79 6.81 -2.76 4.02
N VAL A 80 6.44 -1.79 3.24
CA VAL A 80 6.42 -1.90 1.77
C VAL A 80 7.79 -1.51 1.21
N GLY A 81 8.33 -2.36 0.33
CA GLY A 81 9.60 -2.11 -0.35
C GLY A 81 10.83 -2.42 0.49
N LEU A 82 10.73 -3.37 1.41
CA LEU A 82 11.85 -3.85 2.21
C LEU A 82 12.57 -2.72 2.95
N LYS A 83 11.82 -1.90 3.66
CA LYS A 83 12.37 -0.79 4.45
C LYS A 83 13.24 -1.32 5.60
N PRO A 84 14.31 -0.58 5.97
CA PRO A 84 15.05 -0.88 7.19
C PRO A 84 14.14 -0.90 8.41
N HIS A 85 14.40 -1.82 9.34
CA HIS A 85 13.59 -1.98 10.55
C HIS A 85 13.44 -0.69 11.37
N THR A 86 14.52 0.08 11.50
CA THR A 86 14.50 1.38 12.20
C THR A 86 13.53 2.36 11.55
N GLN A 87 13.50 2.42 10.22
CA GLN A 87 12.56 3.27 9.48
C GLN A 87 11.12 2.84 9.71
N VAL A 88 10.83 1.55 9.69
CA VAL A 88 9.48 1.02 9.94
C VAL A 88 9.01 1.39 11.34
N LYS A 89 9.87 1.24 12.35
CA LYS A 89 9.56 1.63 13.72
C LYS A 89 9.27 3.12 13.85
N ASP A 90 10.07 3.96 13.21
CA ASP A 90 9.89 5.41 13.23
C ASP A 90 8.58 5.83 12.54
N GLU A 91 8.25 5.22 11.42
CA GLU A 91 6.99 5.48 10.71
C GLU A 91 5.77 5.06 11.54
N MET A 92 5.84 3.91 12.21
CA MET A 92 4.77 3.45 13.11
C MET A 92 4.61 4.40 14.31
N ALA A 93 5.71 4.84 14.92
CA ALA A 93 5.70 5.78 16.02
C ALA A 93 5.12 7.13 15.62
N ARG A 94 5.51 7.64 14.45
CA ARG A 94 4.95 8.88 13.89
C ARG A 94 3.46 8.76 13.59
N PHE A 95 3.02 7.67 13.02
CA PHE A 95 1.60 7.43 12.76
C PHE A 95 0.82 7.45 14.09
N ALA A 96 1.29 6.76 15.11
CA ALA A 96 0.65 6.73 16.42
C ALA A 96 0.59 8.11 17.09
N ALA A 97 1.63 8.93 16.92
CA ALA A 97 1.71 10.25 17.54
C ALA A 97 1.00 11.36 16.74
N GLU A 98 1.05 11.31 15.41
CA GLU A 98 0.64 12.43 14.56
C GLU A 98 -0.64 12.17 13.76
N VAL A 99 -1.06 10.92 13.59
CA VAL A 99 -2.25 10.55 12.81
C VAL A 99 -3.34 9.93 13.66
N ALA A 100 -3.03 8.90 14.44
CA ALA A 100 -3.99 8.16 15.24
C ALA A 100 -4.84 9.05 16.19
N PRO A 101 -4.29 10.09 16.84
CA PRO A 101 -5.08 10.95 17.71
C PRO A 101 -6.26 11.66 17.03
N ALA A 102 -6.21 11.83 15.71
CA ALA A 102 -7.33 12.42 14.95
C ALA A 102 -8.59 11.54 14.94
N PHE A 103 -8.46 10.27 15.34
CA PHE A 103 -9.53 9.27 15.36
C PHE A 103 -9.87 8.78 16.76
N ASP A 104 -9.23 9.33 17.79
CA ASP A 104 -9.54 8.98 19.17
C ASP A 104 -10.98 9.42 19.48
N ARG A 105 -11.78 8.46 19.89
CA ARG A 105 -13.14 8.69 20.36
C ARG A 105 -13.12 8.63 21.89
N ILE A 106 -13.49 9.71 22.47
CA ILE A 106 -13.67 9.80 23.92
C ILE A 106 -15.11 9.46 24.28
#